data_87528f373f7aa02b63de215830078462
#
_entry.id   87528f373f7aa02b63de215830078462
#
_cell.length_a   1.000
_cell.length_b   1.000
_cell.length_c   1.000
_cell.angle_alpha   90.00
_cell.angle_beta   90.00
_cell.angle_gamma   90.00
#
_symmetry.space_group_name_H-M   'P 1'
#
loop_
_entity.id
_entity.type
_entity.pdbx_description
1 polymer ?
#
loop_
_entity_poly.entity_id
_entity_poly.type
_entity_poly.pdbx_seq_one_letter_code
_entity_poly.pdbx_strand_id
1 'polypeptide(L)'
;VRPATALAQQAGLKLGEMGGIWVDEHLETSEKDIYAVGDAIEYPHPLTGKPWLNYLANPANRQGRIVADNMVFGNTVSYEGAIGTSIAKVFDMTVASTGLAAKRLKQWGVEYQSSVTHSASHAGYYPDALPLTLKLTFHPKTGKLYGAQCIGYEGVDKRIDQIAGLIKRGGTVYDLMETEHTYAPPFSSAKDPIAIGGYVASNVISGAMPVISWRELVEEKDKVMLIDTRTPEEFSFGTIPGAVNIPLDEMREHLAEIPTDKPVVLFCAVGLRGYLSLRILMGRGYRNVRNLIGGYKTYSTATAPLPSPSAPAGGGSSSSVEAATDDVPADASVSKKETLKINACGLQCPGPIMQVKKAMDSIAVGERVEIVATDAGFARDASAWCDTTGNKLIEKHDEKGRYTVVIEKGAPACTSASNVSAARGRGKTLILFSDDLDKALATFVLANGAAATGQKVTIFSVSYTHLR
;
A
#
# COMPACT_ATOMS: atom_id res chain seq x y z
N VAL A 1 7.13 22.21 1.97
CA VAL A 1 6.44 23.47 1.65
C VAL A 1 6.31 24.29 2.93
N ARG A 2 6.57 25.61 2.86
CA ARG A 2 6.33 26.56 3.95
C ARG A 2 5.52 27.73 3.38
N PRO A 3 4.58 28.31 4.15
CA PRO A 3 3.84 29.48 3.71
C PRO A 3 4.78 30.69 3.52
N ALA A 4 4.57 31.45 2.44
CA ALA A 4 5.31 32.68 2.19
C ALA A 4 4.63 33.83 2.93
N THR A 5 4.98 34.05 4.20
CA THR A 5 4.29 34.99 5.09
C THR A 5 5.06 36.30 5.36
N ALA A 6 6.17 36.53 4.67
CA ALA A 6 7.01 37.72 4.90
C ALA A 6 6.23 39.03 4.72
N LEU A 7 5.39 39.13 3.68
CA LEU A 7 4.57 40.32 3.44
C LEU A 7 3.51 40.53 4.53
N ALA A 8 2.84 39.45 4.95
CA ALA A 8 1.86 39.49 6.03
C ALA A 8 2.50 39.95 7.35
N GLN A 9 3.70 39.44 7.64
CA GLN A 9 4.46 39.86 8.83
C GLN A 9 4.89 41.30 8.78
N GLN A 10 5.33 41.81 7.61
CA GLN A 10 5.66 43.23 7.42
C GLN A 10 4.42 44.13 7.56
N ALA A 11 3.25 43.63 7.18
CA ALA A 11 1.96 44.30 7.36
C ALA A 11 1.43 44.23 8.80
N GLY A 12 2.14 43.59 9.72
CA GLY A 12 1.73 43.48 11.13
C GLY A 12 0.68 42.38 11.40
N LEU A 13 0.36 41.54 10.42
CA LEU A 13 -0.63 40.49 10.60
C LEU A 13 -0.09 39.40 11.54
N LYS A 14 -0.97 38.85 12.40
CA LYS A 14 -0.67 37.75 13.30
C LYS A 14 -0.38 36.48 12.50
N LEU A 15 0.71 35.81 12.85
CA LEU A 15 0.99 34.45 12.37
C LEU A 15 0.59 33.44 13.42
N GLY A 16 0.20 32.25 12.97
CA GLY A 16 -0.08 31.10 13.81
C GLY A 16 1.19 30.40 14.28
N GLU A 17 1.02 29.34 15.10
CA GLU A 17 2.11 28.57 15.70
C GLU A 17 2.96 27.79 14.68
N MET A 18 2.39 27.44 13.54
CA MET A 18 3.09 26.74 12.45
C MET A 18 3.64 27.70 11.38
N GLY A 19 3.47 29.03 11.61
CA GLY A 19 3.98 30.09 10.76
C GLY A 19 3.11 30.46 9.58
N GLY A 20 1.87 29.99 9.51
CA GLY A 20 0.84 30.47 8.56
C GLY A 20 0.18 31.75 9.03
N ILE A 21 -0.50 32.46 8.14
CA ILE A 21 -1.32 33.63 8.50
C ILE A 21 -2.48 33.14 9.35
N TRP A 22 -2.59 33.63 10.58
CA TRP A 22 -3.73 33.32 11.43
C TRP A 22 -5.01 33.93 10.84
N VAL A 23 -6.08 33.12 10.82
CA VAL A 23 -7.41 33.58 10.41
C VAL A 23 -8.45 33.08 11.40
N ASP A 24 -9.54 33.80 11.52
CA ASP A 24 -10.71 33.37 12.25
C ASP A 24 -11.59 32.41 11.43
N GLU A 25 -12.78 32.10 11.93
CA GLU A 25 -13.74 31.22 11.27
C GLU A 25 -14.34 31.80 9.98
N HIS A 26 -14.23 33.11 9.77
CA HIS A 26 -14.68 33.80 8.55
C HIS A 26 -13.54 34.04 7.56
N LEU A 27 -12.33 33.53 7.84
CA LEU A 27 -11.09 33.74 7.08
C LEU A 27 -10.59 35.19 7.12
N GLU A 28 -11.06 35.97 8.09
CA GLU A 28 -10.54 37.31 8.38
C GLU A 28 -9.24 37.18 9.20
N THR A 29 -8.26 38.02 8.93
CA THR A 29 -6.97 38.04 9.64
C THR A 29 -7.09 38.77 11.00
N SER A 30 -5.95 39.00 11.66
CA SER A 30 -5.92 39.84 12.89
C SER A 30 -6.28 41.27 12.66
N GLU A 31 -6.25 41.73 11.43
CA GLU A 31 -6.61 43.10 11.04
C GLU A 31 -7.96 43.08 10.30
N LYS A 32 -8.84 43.99 10.74
CA LYS A 32 -10.19 44.13 10.22
C LYS A 32 -10.20 44.39 8.71
N ASP A 33 -11.14 43.78 8.01
CA ASP A 33 -11.36 43.91 6.57
C ASP A 33 -10.19 43.37 5.71
N ILE A 34 -9.25 42.62 6.33
CA ILE A 34 -8.19 41.90 5.64
C ILE A 34 -8.42 40.38 5.77
N TYR A 35 -8.54 39.72 4.64
CA TYR A 35 -8.80 38.25 4.55
C TYR A 35 -7.59 37.51 3.98
N ALA A 36 -7.42 36.28 4.38
CA ALA A 36 -6.38 35.40 3.82
C ALA A 36 -6.95 34.01 3.52
N VAL A 37 -6.46 33.39 2.44
CA VAL A 37 -6.93 32.07 1.95
C VAL A 37 -5.79 31.25 1.39
N GLY A 38 -6.02 29.98 1.16
CA GLY A 38 -5.13 29.06 0.47
C GLY A 38 -3.99 28.55 1.34
N ASP A 39 -2.87 28.28 0.72
CA ASP A 39 -1.72 27.59 1.34
C ASP A 39 -1.02 28.45 2.42
N ALA A 40 -1.30 29.75 2.43
CA ALA A 40 -0.66 30.67 3.36
C ALA A 40 -1.28 30.72 4.75
N ILE A 41 -2.53 30.25 4.91
CA ILE A 41 -3.28 30.39 6.17
C ILE A 41 -3.05 29.22 7.13
N GLU A 42 -3.18 29.51 8.41
CA GLU A 42 -3.21 28.56 9.50
C GLU A 42 -4.55 28.63 10.24
N TYR A 43 -5.16 27.48 10.43
CA TYR A 43 -6.45 27.37 11.10
C TYR A 43 -6.52 26.07 11.96
N PRO A 44 -7.47 25.96 12.91
CA PRO A 44 -7.59 24.75 13.70
C PRO A 44 -8.01 23.53 12.86
N HIS A 45 -7.32 22.41 13.04
CA HIS A 45 -7.70 21.14 12.39
C HIS A 45 -9.09 20.66 12.90
N PRO A 46 -10.05 20.35 12.02
CA PRO A 46 -11.43 20.06 12.41
C PRO A 46 -11.60 18.91 13.41
N LEU A 47 -10.70 17.91 13.39
CA LEU A 47 -10.82 16.74 14.26
C LEU A 47 -10.18 16.92 15.64
N THR A 48 -9.22 17.83 15.79
CA THR A 48 -8.39 17.93 16.99
C THR A 48 -8.26 19.32 17.57
N GLY A 49 -8.68 20.36 16.83
CA GLY A 49 -8.48 21.76 17.21
C GLY A 49 -7.02 22.23 17.19
N LYS A 50 -6.07 21.36 16.82
CA LYS A 50 -4.64 21.71 16.77
C LYS A 50 -4.33 22.60 15.57
N PRO A 51 -3.32 23.47 15.64
CA PRO A 51 -2.88 24.29 14.51
C PRO A 51 -2.61 23.43 13.26
N TRP A 52 -3.08 23.91 12.11
CA TRP A 52 -3.03 23.14 10.87
C TRP A 52 -2.72 24.02 9.66
N LEU A 53 -1.82 23.53 8.81
CA LEU A 53 -1.53 24.05 7.48
C LEU A 53 -1.95 23.01 6.44
N ASN A 54 -2.62 23.44 5.38
CA ASN A 54 -3.15 22.53 4.37
C ASN A 54 -2.93 23.09 2.96
N TYR A 55 -1.99 22.49 2.22
CA TYR A 55 -1.52 22.93 0.91
C TYR A 55 -2.28 22.22 -0.23
N LEU A 56 -3.61 22.42 -0.30
CA LEU A 56 -4.48 21.74 -1.26
C LEU A 56 -5.42 22.73 -1.96
N ALA A 57 -5.55 22.56 -3.28
CA ALA A 57 -6.34 23.44 -4.14
C ALA A 57 -7.85 23.40 -3.84
N ASN A 58 -8.42 22.25 -3.48
CA ASN A 58 -9.86 22.14 -3.17
C ASN A 58 -10.26 23.00 -1.97
N PRO A 59 -9.62 22.92 -0.79
CA PRO A 59 -9.85 23.85 0.31
C PRO A 59 -9.67 25.31 -0.08
N ALA A 60 -8.60 25.64 -0.80
CA ALA A 60 -8.29 27.01 -1.22
C ALA A 60 -9.41 27.60 -2.09
N ASN A 61 -9.95 26.85 -3.06
CA ASN A 61 -11.08 27.27 -3.88
C ASN A 61 -12.35 27.56 -3.04
N ARG A 62 -12.65 26.67 -2.09
CA ARG A 62 -13.80 26.86 -1.21
C ARG A 62 -13.62 28.05 -0.30
N GLN A 63 -12.43 28.29 0.23
CA GLN A 63 -12.08 29.46 1.02
C GLN A 63 -12.26 30.75 0.22
N GLY A 64 -11.78 30.80 -1.04
CA GLY A 64 -11.96 31.95 -1.92
C GLY A 64 -13.43 32.33 -2.12
N ARG A 65 -14.31 31.33 -2.28
CA ARG A 65 -15.76 31.58 -2.36
C ARG A 65 -16.32 32.16 -1.07
N ILE A 66 -15.98 31.56 0.09
CA ILE A 66 -16.43 32.04 1.40
C ILE A 66 -16.00 33.48 1.64
N VAL A 67 -14.73 33.80 1.34
CA VAL A 67 -14.21 35.16 1.50
C VAL A 67 -14.94 36.15 0.58
N ALA A 68 -15.20 35.78 -0.68
CA ALA A 68 -15.95 36.65 -1.58
C ALA A 68 -17.33 36.99 -1.02
N ASP A 69 -18.06 36.01 -0.47
CA ASP A 69 -19.34 36.24 0.17
C ASP A 69 -19.21 37.11 1.44
N ASN A 70 -18.21 36.82 2.29
CA ASN A 70 -17.98 37.57 3.53
C ASN A 70 -17.56 39.03 3.29
N MET A 71 -16.73 39.28 2.28
CA MET A 71 -16.35 40.67 1.90
C MET A 71 -17.53 41.50 1.41
N VAL A 72 -18.51 40.90 0.75
CA VAL A 72 -19.63 41.61 0.13
C VAL A 72 -20.82 41.74 1.10
N PHE A 73 -21.11 40.68 1.84
CA PHE A 73 -22.32 40.57 2.66
C PHE A 73 -22.05 40.63 4.16
N GLY A 74 -20.80 40.88 4.58
CA GLY A 74 -20.35 40.76 5.95
C GLY A 74 -20.02 39.30 6.31
N ASN A 75 -19.38 39.07 7.45
CA ASN A 75 -18.91 37.76 7.93
C ASN A 75 -20.08 36.81 8.29
N THR A 76 -20.78 36.35 7.28
CA THR A 76 -21.99 35.48 7.41
C THR A 76 -21.74 34.01 7.17
N VAL A 77 -20.59 33.66 6.54
CA VAL A 77 -20.26 32.27 6.21
C VAL A 77 -18.99 31.85 6.95
N SER A 78 -19.08 30.76 7.70
CA SER A 78 -17.94 30.19 8.43
C SER A 78 -17.23 29.09 7.63
N TYR A 79 -15.91 29.05 7.78
CA TYR A 79 -15.05 27.98 7.24
C TYR A 79 -14.81 26.90 8.29
N GLU A 80 -15.36 25.72 8.10
CA GLU A 80 -15.24 24.58 9.03
C GLU A 80 -13.87 23.87 9.01
N GLY A 81 -12.90 24.39 8.24
CA GLY A 81 -11.62 23.74 8.04
C GLY A 81 -11.64 22.61 7.01
N ALA A 82 -10.47 22.03 6.79
CA ALA A 82 -10.26 20.87 5.92
C ALA A 82 -9.42 19.81 6.62
N ILE A 83 -9.74 18.55 6.38
CA ILE A 83 -9.10 17.39 6.99
C ILE A 83 -7.87 16.89 6.21
N GLY A 84 -7.56 17.47 5.05
CA GLY A 84 -6.38 17.12 4.26
C GLY A 84 -6.58 15.89 3.36
N THR A 85 -7.61 15.91 2.50
CA THR A 85 -7.82 14.85 1.51
C THR A 85 -6.99 15.10 0.26
N SER A 86 -6.13 14.16 -0.11
CA SER A 86 -5.19 14.29 -1.21
C SER A 86 -5.02 12.98 -1.99
N ILE A 87 -4.66 13.11 -3.27
CA ILE A 87 -4.40 11.99 -4.17
C ILE A 87 -3.23 12.31 -5.09
N ALA A 88 -2.45 11.30 -5.42
CA ALA A 88 -1.36 11.39 -6.38
C ALA A 88 -1.33 10.12 -7.23
N LYS A 89 -0.98 10.29 -8.50
CA LYS A 89 -0.63 9.19 -9.39
C LYS A 89 0.87 9.06 -9.47
N VAL A 90 1.40 7.87 -9.18
CA VAL A 90 2.83 7.57 -9.22
C VAL A 90 3.01 6.42 -10.18
N PHE A 91 3.47 6.73 -11.39
CA PHE A 91 3.39 5.82 -12.55
C PHE A 91 1.95 5.35 -12.77
N ASP A 92 1.71 4.05 -12.76
CA ASP A 92 0.36 3.49 -12.90
C ASP A 92 -0.39 3.36 -11.57
N MET A 93 0.32 3.52 -10.45
CA MET A 93 -0.25 3.38 -9.10
C MET A 93 -0.85 4.69 -8.61
N THR A 94 -1.99 4.60 -7.96
CA THR A 94 -2.68 5.71 -7.30
C THR A 94 -2.52 5.61 -5.80
N VAL A 95 -2.15 6.71 -5.15
CA VAL A 95 -2.00 6.83 -3.69
C VAL A 95 -2.87 7.98 -3.21
N ALA A 96 -3.78 7.71 -2.29
CA ALA A 96 -4.63 8.74 -1.71
C ALA A 96 -4.69 8.64 -0.19
N SER A 97 -4.95 9.77 0.45
CA SER A 97 -5.08 9.85 1.90
C SER A 97 -6.09 10.90 2.31
N THR A 98 -6.69 10.72 3.48
CA THR A 98 -7.60 11.68 4.10
C THR A 98 -7.45 11.67 5.62
N GLY A 99 -7.66 12.80 6.27
CA GLY A 99 -7.58 12.94 7.72
C GLY A 99 -6.16 12.81 8.27
N LEU A 100 -6.04 12.27 9.46
CA LEU A 100 -4.80 12.22 10.23
C LEU A 100 -4.10 10.87 10.12
N ALA A 101 -2.85 10.90 9.69
CA ALA A 101 -1.96 9.76 9.71
C ALA A 101 -1.53 9.40 11.15
N ALA A 102 -1.20 8.12 11.38
CA ALA A 102 -0.74 7.59 12.66
C ALA A 102 0.44 8.37 13.26
N LYS A 103 1.38 8.82 12.41
CA LYS A 103 2.53 9.66 12.83
C LYS A 103 2.06 10.95 13.49
N ARG A 104 1.10 11.63 12.89
CA ARG A 104 0.58 12.92 13.40
C ARG A 104 -0.18 12.70 14.71
N LEU A 105 -1.02 11.67 14.78
CA LEU A 105 -1.74 11.30 16.00
C LEU A 105 -0.77 11.03 17.15
N LYS A 106 0.31 10.26 16.89
CA LYS A 106 1.37 10.00 17.87
C LYS A 106 2.07 11.28 18.33
N GLN A 107 2.41 12.20 17.39
CA GLN A 107 3.05 13.48 17.73
C GLN A 107 2.16 14.36 18.61
N TRP A 108 0.85 14.29 18.41
CA TRP A 108 -0.12 15.07 19.19
C TRP A 108 -0.60 14.37 20.46
N GLY A 109 -0.11 13.18 20.76
CA GLY A 109 -0.51 12.39 21.94
C GLY A 109 -1.96 11.91 21.88
N VAL A 110 -2.54 11.80 20.66
CA VAL A 110 -3.89 11.28 20.47
C VAL A 110 -3.86 9.77 20.44
N GLU A 111 -4.64 9.13 21.30
CA GLU A 111 -4.78 7.67 21.32
C GLU A 111 -5.43 7.17 20.02
N TYR A 112 -4.80 6.20 19.37
CA TYR A 112 -5.31 5.65 18.11
C TYR A 112 -4.96 4.16 17.96
N GLN A 113 -5.73 3.50 17.12
CA GLN A 113 -5.48 2.17 16.60
C GLN A 113 -5.43 2.25 15.07
N SER A 114 -4.75 1.28 14.45
CA SER A 114 -4.70 1.17 12.99
C SER A 114 -5.05 -0.24 12.53
N SER A 115 -5.65 -0.33 11.35
CA SER A 115 -5.81 -1.58 10.62
C SER A 115 -5.29 -1.43 9.18
N VAL A 116 -4.87 -2.54 8.58
CA VAL A 116 -4.48 -2.62 7.16
C VAL A 116 -5.20 -3.80 6.55
N THR A 117 -5.90 -3.56 5.45
CA THR A 117 -6.59 -4.58 4.66
C THR A 117 -6.09 -4.58 3.22
N HIS A 118 -5.97 -5.76 2.65
CA HIS A 118 -5.64 -5.96 1.25
C HIS A 118 -6.85 -6.57 0.55
N SER A 119 -7.30 -5.92 -0.49
CA SER A 119 -8.49 -6.27 -1.27
C SER A 119 -8.20 -6.13 -2.77
N ALA A 120 -9.20 -6.33 -3.60
CA ALA A 120 -9.16 -6.02 -5.02
C ALA A 120 -10.01 -4.77 -5.33
N SER A 121 -9.75 -4.13 -6.47
CA SER A 121 -10.49 -2.96 -6.97
C SER A 121 -11.98 -3.28 -7.16
N HIS A 122 -12.29 -4.50 -7.60
CA HIS A 122 -13.62 -5.04 -7.82
C HIS A 122 -13.66 -6.55 -7.57
N ALA A 123 -14.74 -7.25 -7.92
CA ALA A 123 -14.92 -8.67 -7.67
C ALA A 123 -13.82 -9.51 -8.34
N GLY A 124 -13.07 -10.30 -7.55
CA GLY A 124 -11.91 -11.04 -8.04
C GLY A 124 -12.20 -12.15 -9.05
N TYR A 125 -13.48 -12.57 -9.19
CA TYR A 125 -13.92 -13.48 -10.24
C TYR A 125 -14.24 -12.78 -11.57
N TYR A 126 -14.32 -11.45 -11.59
CA TYR A 126 -14.45 -10.65 -12.79
C TYR A 126 -13.06 -10.28 -13.32
N PRO A 127 -12.85 -10.27 -14.66
CA PRO A 127 -11.54 -10.00 -15.23
C PRO A 127 -10.94 -8.66 -14.77
N ASP A 128 -9.62 -8.61 -14.72
CA ASP A 128 -8.83 -7.39 -14.51
C ASP A 128 -8.92 -6.76 -13.10
N ALA A 129 -9.32 -7.52 -12.10
CA ALA A 129 -9.31 -7.07 -10.72
C ALA A 129 -7.87 -6.77 -10.25
N LEU A 130 -7.62 -5.51 -9.83
CA LEU A 130 -6.31 -5.00 -9.44
C LEU A 130 -6.18 -4.87 -7.92
N PRO A 131 -4.97 -5.04 -7.35
CA PRO A 131 -4.75 -4.94 -5.91
C PRO A 131 -5.08 -3.57 -5.34
N LEU A 132 -5.68 -3.55 -4.16
CA LEU A 132 -5.97 -2.35 -3.38
C LEU A 132 -5.65 -2.58 -1.91
N THR A 133 -4.90 -1.67 -1.31
CA THR A 133 -4.55 -1.71 0.12
C THR A 133 -5.15 -0.50 0.81
N LEU A 134 -5.93 -0.74 1.86
CA LEU A 134 -6.55 0.28 2.69
C LEU A 134 -5.99 0.21 4.12
N LYS A 135 -5.50 1.35 4.62
CA LYS A 135 -5.15 1.54 6.02
C LYS A 135 -6.11 2.54 6.65
N LEU A 136 -6.64 2.19 7.82
CA LEU A 136 -7.46 3.07 8.65
C LEU A 136 -6.71 3.46 9.92
N THR A 137 -6.99 4.68 10.42
CA THR A 137 -6.64 5.12 11.78
C THR A 137 -7.91 5.59 12.48
N PHE A 138 -8.13 5.11 13.70
CA PHE A 138 -9.37 5.32 14.43
C PHE A 138 -9.13 5.31 15.95
N HIS A 139 -10.08 5.83 16.70
CA HIS A 139 -10.07 5.78 18.17
C HIS A 139 -10.30 4.35 18.66
N PRO A 140 -9.44 3.80 19.55
CA PRO A 140 -9.46 2.38 19.92
C PRO A 140 -10.69 1.90 20.66
N LYS A 141 -11.48 2.81 21.26
CA LYS A 141 -12.70 2.45 22.02
C LYS A 141 -13.97 2.83 21.28
N THR A 142 -14.02 4.02 20.68
CA THR A 142 -15.26 4.53 20.06
C THR A 142 -15.35 4.20 18.57
N GLY A 143 -14.25 3.83 17.94
CA GLY A 143 -14.18 3.62 16.50
C GLY A 143 -14.22 4.90 15.67
N LYS A 144 -14.22 6.11 16.29
CA LYS A 144 -14.18 7.38 15.55
C LYS A 144 -13.05 7.40 14.56
N LEU A 145 -13.37 7.66 13.31
CA LEU A 145 -12.37 7.71 12.23
C LEU A 145 -11.49 8.96 12.37
N TYR A 146 -10.19 8.77 12.29
CA TYR A 146 -9.21 9.86 12.25
C TYR A 146 -8.63 10.06 10.87
N GLY A 147 -8.42 8.97 10.11
CA GLY A 147 -7.85 9.06 8.78
C GLY A 147 -7.82 7.73 8.06
N ALA A 148 -7.53 7.81 6.76
CA ALA A 148 -7.35 6.67 5.89
C ALA A 148 -6.26 6.92 4.86
N GLN A 149 -5.63 5.85 4.41
CA GLN A 149 -4.70 5.80 3.28
C GLN A 149 -5.09 4.65 2.38
N CYS A 150 -5.16 4.90 1.08
CA CYS A 150 -5.48 3.89 0.10
C CYS A 150 -4.46 3.90 -1.02
N ILE A 151 -3.98 2.71 -1.39
CA ILE A 151 -2.99 2.51 -2.46
C ILE A 151 -3.51 1.41 -3.37
N GLY A 152 -3.48 1.66 -4.67
CA GLY A 152 -3.92 0.71 -5.68
C GLY A 152 -3.81 1.28 -7.08
N TYR A 153 -4.44 0.64 -8.04
CA TYR A 153 -4.43 1.06 -9.43
C TYR A 153 -5.77 1.70 -9.83
N GLU A 154 -6.88 1.14 -9.33
CA GLU A 154 -8.23 1.57 -9.65
C GLU A 154 -9.12 1.70 -8.40
N GLY A 155 -10.05 2.65 -8.42
CA GLY A 155 -11.05 2.85 -7.38
C GLY A 155 -10.50 3.33 -6.03
N VAL A 156 -9.29 3.86 -6.00
CA VAL A 156 -8.65 4.45 -4.81
C VAL A 156 -9.34 5.75 -4.40
N ASP A 157 -9.60 6.61 -5.37
CA ASP A 157 -10.33 7.88 -5.25
C ASP A 157 -11.71 7.69 -4.66
N LYS A 158 -12.51 6.81 -5.26
CA LYS A 158 -13.86 6.45 -4.81
C LYS A 158 -13.89 6.10 -3.31
N ARG A 159 -12.92 5.32 -2.82
CA ARG A 159 -12.89 4.86 -1.43
C ARG A 159 -12.46 5.97 -0.48
N ILE A 160 -11.46 6.74 -0.86
CA ILE A 160 -10.96 7.84 -0.03
C ILE A 160 -12.00 8.96 0.07
N ASP A 161 -12.72 9.29 -0.99
CA ASP A 161 -13.76 10.32 -0.96
C ASP A 161 -14.91 9.94 -0.02
N GLN A 162 -15.36 8.68 -0.03
CA GLN A 162 -16.40 8.20 0.89
C GLN A 162 -15.92 8.28 2.35
N ILE A 163 -14.69 7.81 2.63
CA ILE A 163 -14.13 7.87 3.99
C ILE A 163 -13.94 9.34 4.42
N ALA A 164 -13.50 10.22 3.55
CA ALA A 164 -13.37 11.65 3.84
C ALA A 164 -14.70 12.29 4.23
N GLY A 165 -15.76 11.94 3.51
CA GLY A 165 -17.11 12.38 3.84
C GLY A 165 -17.59 11.93 5.22
N LEU A 166 -17.29 10.68 5.59
CA LEU A 166 -17.60 10.15 6.93
C LEU A 166 -16.74 10.81 8.01
N ILE A 167 -15.44 10.92 7.84
CA ILE A 167 -14.54 11.58 8.80
C ILE A 167 -15.03 13.00 9.09
N LYS A 168 -15.38 13.77 8.06
CA LYS A 168 -15.83 15.16 8.23
C LYS A 168 -17.11 15.28 9.04
N ARG A 169 -17.98 14.25 9.01
CA ARG A 169 -19.23 14.18 9.79
C ARG A 169 -19.05 13.54 11.16
N GLY A 170 -17.82 13.23 11.58
CA GLY A 170 -17.55 12.57 12.85
C GLY A 170 -17.84 11.07 12.85
N GLY A 171 -17.90 10.45 11.67
CA GLY A 171 -18.20 9.04 11.48
C GLY A 171 -17.20 8.09 12.12
N THR A 172 -17.61 6.85 12.22
CA THR A 172 -16.91 5.75 12.91
C THR A 172 -16.60 4.61 11.96
N VAL A 173 -15.85 3.63 12.43
CA VAL A 173 -15.61 2.37 11.70
C VAL A 173 -16.92 1.59 11.47
N TYR A 174 -17.92 1.78 12.30
CA TYR A 174 -19.24 1.15 12.17
C TYR A 174 -20.01 1.73 10.99
N ASP A 175 -19.90 3.04 10.76
CA ASP A 175 -20.49 3.68 9.58
C ASP A 175 -19.89 3.17 8.27
N LEU A 176 -18.61 2.75 8.28
CA LEU A 176 -17.99 2.09 7.12
C LEU A 176 -18.64 0.74 6.80
N MET A 177 -19.11 0.01 7.84
CA MET A 177 -19.77 -1.29 7.68
C MET A 177 -21.18 -1.14 7.09
N GLU A 178 -21.84 -0.04 7.41
CA GLU A 178 -23.21 0.28 6.99
C GLU A 178 -23.28 1.11 5.70
N THR A 179 -22.10 1.54 5.17
CA THR A 179 -22.08 2.33 3.94
C THR A 179 -22.64 1.52 2.77
N GLU A 180 -23.68 2.04 2.14
CA GLU A 180 -24.26 1.45 0.93
C GLU A 180 -23.38 1.78 -0.30
N HIS A 181 -22.91 0.76 -0.98
CA HIS A 181 -22.02 0.90 -2.13
C HIS A 181 -22.73 0.55 -3.43
N THR A 182 -22.44 1.32 -4.48
CA THR A 182 -22.79 0.88 -5.83
C THR A 182 -22.04 -0.40 -6.16
N TYR A 183 -22.76 -1.49 -6.44
CA TYR A 183 -22.18 -2.78 -6.73
C TYR A 183 -22.66 -3.37 -8.04
N ALA A 184 -21.70 -3.72 -8.87
CA ALA A 184 -21.78 -4.77 -9.87
C ALA A 184 -20.34 -5.31 -10.04
N PRO A 185 -20.14 -6.55 -10.51
CA PRO A 185 -18.81 -7.18 -10.56
C PRO A 185 -17.68 -6.34 -11.15
N PRO A 186 -17.89 -5.56 -12.24
CA PRO A 186 -16.84 -4.72 -12.81
C PRO A 186 -16.46 -3.48 -11.98
N PHE A 187 -17.28 -3.06 -11.01
CA PHE A 187 -17.11 -1.78 -10.30
C PHE A 187 -16.69 -1.94 -8.84
N SER A 188 -17.06 -3.04 -8.20
CA SER A 188 -16.77 -3.27 -6.80
C SER A 188 -16.89 -4.76 -6.45
N SER A 189 -16.72 -5.08 -5.18
CA SER A 189 -17.08 -6.37 -4.58
C SER A 189 -18.34 -6.20 -3.73
N ALA A 190 -19.12 -7.27 -3.55
CA ALA A 190 -20.29 -7.24 -2.67
C ALA A 190 -19.93 -6.81 -1.23
N LYS A 191 -18.71 -7.15 -0.78
CA LYS A 191 -18.06 -6.55 0.40
C LYS A 191 -16.97 -5.61 -0.09
N ASP A 192 -17.32 -4.33 -0.27
CA ASP A 192 -16.35 -3.32 -0.72
C ASP A 192 -15.17 -3.23 0.25
N PRO A 193 -13.96 -2.89 -0.22
CA PRO A 193 -12.79 -2.66 0.64
C PRO A 193 -13.04 -1.76 1.86
N ILE A 194 -13.94 -0.77 1.75
CA ILE A 194 -14.32 0.09 2.88
C ILE A 194 -15.06 -0.71 3.95
N ALA A 195 -16.05 -1.51 3.57
CA ALA A 195 -16.79 -2.37 4.49
C ALA A 195 -15.88 -3.40 5.16
N ILE A 196 -14.97 -4.03 4.39
CA ILE A 196 -13.94 -4.93 4.95
C ILE A 196 -13.06 -4.20 5.97
N GLY A 197 -12.63 -2.96 5.65
CA GLY A 197 -11.88 -2.12 6.59
C GLY A 197 -12.64 -1.88 7.90
N GLY A 198 -13.94 -1.59 7.81
CA GLY A 198 -14.86 -1.45 8.95
C GLY A 198 -14.97 -2.73 9.78
N TYR A 199 -15.21 -3.89 9.14
CA TYR A 199 -15.30 -5.19 9.83
C TYR A 199 -14.01 -5.54 10.58
N VAL A 200 -12.85 -5.35 9.94
CA VAL A 200 -11.55 -5.60 10.56
C VAL A 200 -11.33 -4.68 11.76
N ALA A 201 -11.60 -3.37 11.61
CA ALA A 201 -11.47 -2.41 12.69
C ALA A 201 -12.42 -2.71 13.86
N SER A 202 -13.66 -3.08 13.59
CA SER A 202 -14.64 -3.50 14.60
C SER A 202 -14.18 -4.74 15.37
N ASN A 203 -13.61 -5.74 14.69
CA ASN A 203 -13.04 -6.92 15.35
C ASN A 203 -11.85 -6.57 16.27
N VAL A 204 -11.06 -5.57 15.89
CA VAL A 204 -9.96 -5.08 16.75
C VAL A 204 -10.53 -4.40 18.00
N ILE A 205 -11.49 -3.49 17.84
CA ILE A 205 -12.08 -2.73 18.95
C ILE A 205 -12.80 -3.65 19.95
N SER A 206 -13.55 -4.62 19.45
CA SER A 206 -14.28 -5.58 20.31
C SER A 206 -13.38 -6.59 21.01
N GLY A 207 -12.08 -6.63 20.69
CA GLY A 207 -11.16 -7.66 21.19
C GLY A 207 -11.36 -9.02 20.54
N ALA A 208 -12.23 -9.14 19.54
CA ALA A 208 -12.41 -10.37 18.76
C ALA A 208 -11.18 -10.71 17.91
N MET A 209 -10.32 -9.73 17.64
CA MET A 209 -9.05 -9.88 16.95
C MET A 209 -7.98 -8.98 17.59
N PRO A 210 -7.33 -9.40 18.69
CA PRO A 210 -6.12 -8.76 19.17
C PRO A 210 -5.05 -8.73 18.08
N VAL A 211 -4.39 -7.60 17.91
CA VAL A 211 -3.46 -7.39 16.81
C VAL A 211 -2.08 -6.93 17.25
N ILE A 212 -1.11 -7.09 16.36
CA ILE A 212 0.24 -6.55 16.48
C ILE A 212 0.65 -5.92 15.15
N SER A 213 1.28 -4.76 15.20
CA SER A 213 1.86 -4.14 14.01
C SER A 213 3.20 -4.79 13.66
N TRP A 214 3.66 -4.62 12.42
CA TRP A 214 4.98 -5.12 12.01
C TRP A 214 6.13 -4.47 12.82
N ARG A 215 5.99 -3.21 13.27
CA ARG A 215 7.00 -2.52 14.09
C ARG A 215 7.12 -3.15 15.47
N GLU A 216 6.00 -3.34 16.15
CA GLU A 216 5.96 -4.03 17.44
C GLU A 216 6.49 -5.45 17.31
N LEU A 217 6.14 -6.15 16.23
CA LEU A 217 6.63 -7.51 15.99
C LEU A 217 8.16 -7.53 15.82
N VAL A 218 8.76 -6.59 15.10
CA VAL A 218 10.23 -6.50 14.97
C VAL A 218 10.91 -6.32 16.33
N GLU A 219 10.28 -5.57 17.23
CA GLU A 219 10.80 -5.33 18.60
C GLU A 219 10.61 -6.54 19.54
N GLU A 220 9.56 -7.34 19.32
CA GLU A 220 9.14 -8.43 20.19
C GLU A 220 9.40 -9.83 19.62
N LYS A 221 9.91 -9.98 18.41
CA LYS A 221 9.96 -11.26 17.68
C LYS A 221 10.61 -12.41 18.45
N ASP A 222 11.65 -12.12 19.24
CA ASP A 222 12.36 -13.14 20.01
C ASP A 222 11.61 -13.57 21.29
N LYS A 223 10.55 -12.84 21.67
CA LYS A 223 9.73 -13.10 22.85
C LYS A 223 8.42 -13.83 22.54
N VAL A 224 8.09 -13.99 21.28
CA VAL A 224 6.83 -14.57 20.84
C VAL A 224 7.05 -15.86 20.05
N MET A 225 6.05 -16.73 20.01
CA MET A 225 5.99 -17.79 19.01
C MET A 225 5.32 -17.24 17.75
N LEU A 226 6.01 -17.33 16.62
CA LEU A 226 5.47 -16.93 15.32
C LEU A 226 4.89 -18.14 14.60
N ILE A 227 3.63 -18.04 14.16
CA ILE A 227 2.95 -19.10 13.40
C ILE A 227 2.50 -18.54 12.07
N ASP A 228 3.04 -19.10 11.00
CA ASP A 228 2.59 -18.88 9.63
C ASP A 228 1.46 -19.86 9.30
N THR A 229 0.26 -19.31 9.08
CA THR A 229 -0.94 -20.11 8.83
C THR A 229 -1.23 -20.31 7.34
N ARG A 230 -0.23 -20.07 6.50
CA ARG A 230 -0.27 -20.33 5.07
C ARG A 230 0.02 -21.82 4.78
N THR A 231 -0.17 -22.22 3.52
CA THR A 231 0.20 -23.57 3.11
C THR A 231 1.71 -23.79 3.16
N PRO A 232 2.18 -25.06 3.23
CA PRO A 232 3.62 -25.36 3.19
C PRO A 232 4.32 -24.80 1.95
N GLU A 233 3.64 -24.80 0.80
CA GLU A 233 4.18 -24.22 -0.44
C GLU A 233 4.39 -22.71 -0.30
N GLU A 234 3.39 -21.95 0.20
CA GLU A 234 3.53 -20.51 0.45
C GLU A 234 4.65 -20.20 1.46
N PHE A 235 4.80 -21.04 2.47
CA PHE A 235 5.84 -20.93 3.48
C PHE A 235 7.23 -21.11 2.87
N SER A 236 7.39 -22.10 1.96
CA SER A 236 8.64 -22.39 1.27
C SER A 236 9.14 -21.24 0.38
N PHE A 237 8.24 -20.38 -0.13
CA PHE A 237 8.59 -19.18 -0.90
C PHE A 237 9.06 -18.00 -0.05
N GLY A 238 9.10 -18.16 1.25
CA GLY A 238 9.56 -17.15 2.20
C GLY A 238 8.55 -16.86 3.29
N THR A 239 9.05 -16.64 4.49
CA THR A 239 8.27 -16.38 5.69
C THR A 239 8.98 -15.37 6.58
N ILE A 240 8.38 -15.03 7.73
CA ILE A 240 9.05 -14.24 8.77
C ILE A 240 10.08 -15.15 9.46
N PRO A 241 11.37 -14.75 9.53
CA PRO A 241 12.39 -15.58 10.14
C PRO A 241 12.05 -16.02 11.57
N GLY A 242 12.12 -17.33 11.84
CA GLY A 242 11.76 -17.93 13.11
C GLY A 242 10.29 -18.36 13.23
N ALA A 243 9.49 -18.20 12.19
CA ALA A 243 8.12 -18.70 12.15
C ALA A 243 8.07 -20.22 11.96
N VAL A 244 7.10 -20.84 12.62
CA VAL A 244 6.70 -22.25 12.42
C VAL A 244 5.50 -22.27 11.48
N ASN A 245 5.47 -23.19 10.53
CA ASN A 245 4.32 -23.35 9.65
C ASN A 245 3.28 -24.28 10.29
N ILE A 246 2.11 -23.75 10.54
CA ILE A 246 0.93 -24.51 10.96
C ILE A 246 -0.25 -24.00 10.11
N PRO A 247 -0.57 -24.67 9.01
CA PRO A 247 -1.66 -24.25 8.13
C PRO A 247 -3.00 -24.13 8.86
N LEU A 248 -3.83 -23.15 8.43
CA LEU A 248 -5.14 -22.94 9.04
C LEU A 248 -5.97 -24.24 9.16
N ASP A 249 -5.95 -25.05 8.10
CA ASP A 249 -6.79 -26.26 8.02
C ASP A 249 -6.32 -27.34 9.01
N GLU A 250 -5.03 -27.36 9.34
CA GLU A 250 -4.39 -28.28 10.30
C GLU A 250 -4.32 -27.72 11.72
N MET A 251 -4.65 -26.44 11.92
CA MET A 251 -4.49 -25.74 13.21
C MET A 251 -5.06 -26.50 14.41
N ARG A 252 -6.17 -27.23 14.23
CA ARG A 252 -6.82 -27.97 15.35
C ARG A 252 -6.06 -29.24 15.76
N GLU A 253 -5.26 -29.79 14.88
CA GLU A 253 -4.45 -30.99 15.11
C GLU A 253 -3.15 -30.63 15.85
N HIS A 254 -2.66 -29.41 15.66
CA HIS A 254 -1.40 -28.92 16.22
C HIS A 254 -1.56 -28.11 17.53
N LEU A 255 -2.75 -28.11 18.16
CA LEU A 255 -2.99 -27.34 19.39
C LEU A 255 -2.01 -27.67 20.52
N ALA A 256 -1.60 -28.93 20.65
CA ALA A 256 -0.66 -29.38 21.69
C ALA A 256 0.76 -28.80 21.52
N GLU A 257 1.12 -28.33 20.34
CA GLU A 257 2.43 -27.76 20.03
C GLU A 257 2.50 -26.24 20.33
N ILE A 258 1.33 -25.63 20.53
CA ILE A 258 1.21 -24.18 20.72
C ILE A 258 1.22 -23.86 22.24
N PRO A 259 2.20 -23.10 22.74
CA PRO A 259 2.29 -22.79 24.16
C PRO A 259 1.15 -21.87 24.63
N THR A 260 0.66 -22.10 25.85
CA THR A 260 -0.36 -21.26 26.47
C THR A 260 0.22 -20.18 27.38
N ASP A 261 1.46 -20.33 27.78
CA ASP A 261 2.22 -19.45 28.70
C ASP A 261 3.09 -18.41 27.96
N LYS A 262 3.28 -18.56 26.66
CA LYS A 262 4.05 -17.66 25.81
C LYS A 262 3.15 -16.89 24.84
N PRO A 263 3.47 -15.61 24.54
CA PRO A 263 2.74 -14.88 23.51
C PRO A 263 2.86 -15.55 22.14
N VAL A 264 1.75 -15.64 21.43
CA VAL A 264 1.67 -16.22 20.07
C VAL A 264 1.24 -15.15 19.08
N VAL A 265 1.94 -15.05 17.98
CA VAL A 265 1.57 -14.17 16.85
C VAL A 265 1.31 -15.02 15.62
N LEU A 266 0.10 -14.87 15.10
CA LEU A 266 -0.38 -15.57 13.92
C LEU A 266 -0.33 -14.63 12.72
N PHE A 267 0.02 -15.16 11.56
CA PHE A 267 -0.06 -14.41 10.32
C PHE A 267 -0.31 -15.35 9.12
N CYS A 268 -0.86 -14.77 8.06
CA CYS A 268 -0.92 -15.37 6.73
C CYS A 268 -0.50 -14.34 5.70
N ALA A 269 -0.83 -14.53 4.44
CA ALA A 269 -0.47 -13.58 3.39
C ALA A 269 -0.98 -12.15 3.66
N VAL A 270 -2.26 -11.99 4.04
CA VAL A 270 -2.93 -10.67 4.15
C VAL A 270 -3.71 -10.46 5.47
N GLY A 271 -3.77 -11.47 6.35
CA GLY A 271 -4.37 -11.39 7.69
C GLY A 271 -5.62 -12.23 7.93
N LEU A 272 -6.37 -12.67 6.90
CA LEU A 272 -7.63 -13.39 7.09
C LEU A 272 -7.46 -14.78 7.71
N ARG A 273 -6.59 -15.64 7.17
CA ARG A 273 -6.33 -16.98 7.73
C ARG A 273 -5.71 -16.86 9.13
N GLY A 274 -4.86 -15.87 9.35
CA GLY A 274 -4.32 -15.56 10.69
C GLY A 274 -5.43 -15.21 11.68
N TYR A 275 -6.42 -14.42 11.27
CA TYR A 275 -7.60 -14.12 12.08
C TYR A 275 -8.44 -15.37 12.39
N LEU A 276 -8.70 -16.22 11.40
CA LEU A 276 -9.47 -17.45 11.61
C LEU A 276 -8.74 -18.40 12.55
N SER A 277 -7.44 -18.58 12.41
CA SER A 277 -6.60 -19.36 13.33
C SER A 277 -6.59 -18.77 14.75
N LEU A 278 -6.49 -17.45 14.88
CA LEU A 278 -6.61 -16.75 16.15
C LEU A 278 -7.95 -17.05 16.84
N ARG A 279 -9.05 -17.04 16.09
CA ARG A 279 -10.39 -17.38 16.63
C ARG A 279 -10.48 -18.84 17.09
N ILE A 280 -9.81 -19.76 16.39
CA ILE A 280 -9.71 -21.17 16.82
C ILE A 280 -8.99 -21.24 18.16
N LEU A 281 -7.82 -20.60 18.28
CA LEU A 281 -7.04 -20.59 19.53
C LEU A 281 -7.80 -19.95 20.68
N MET A 282 -8.40 -18.77 20.47
CA MET A 282 -9.22 -18.10 21.50
C MET A 282 -10.39 -18.97 21.97
N GLY A 283 -11.06 -19.67 21.05
CA GLY A 283 -12.13 -20.61 21.35
C GLY A 283 -11.66 -21.84 22.16
N ARG A 284 -10.36 -22.12 22.17
CA ARG A 284 -9.70 -23.17 22.97
C ARG A 284 -9.05 -22.65 24.25
N GLY A 285 -9.31 -21.37 24.60
CA GLY A 285 -8.85 -20.78 25.86
C GLY A 285 -7.52 -20.05 25.81
N TYR A 286 -6.86 -19.96 24.66
CA TYR A 286 -5.64 -19.17 24.52
C TYR A 286 -5.95 -17.69 24.70
N ARG A 287 -5.23 -16.98 25.56
CA ARG A 287 -5.49 -15.57 25.90
C ARG A 287 -4.44 -14.60 25.34
N ASN A 288 -3.23 -15.07 25.14
CA ASN A 288 -2.13 -14.23 24.67
C ASN A 288 -1.81 -14.52 23.19
N VAL A 289 -2.80 -14.29 22.33
CA VAL A 289 -2.71 -14.51 20.88
C VAL A 289 -3.02 -13.21 20.13
N ARG A 290 -2.23 -12.89 19.11
CA ARG A 290 -2.39 -11.68 18.29
C ARG A 290 -2.25 -12.03 16.81
N ASN A 291 -2.97 -11.30 15.96
CA ASN A 291 -2.86 -11.39 14.50
C ASN A 291 -2.01 -10.25 13.96
N LEU A 292 -1.09 -10.54 13.05
CA LEU A 292 -0.24 -9.51 12.41
C LEU A 292 -1.07 -8.67 11.43
N ILE A 293 -1.12 -7.36 11.67
CA ILE A 293 -1.83 -6.40 10.83
C ILE A 293 -1.31 -6.45 9.39
N GLY A 294 -2.21 -6.74 8.43
CA GLY A 294 -1.90 -6.81 7.00
C GLY A 294 -1.02 -8.00 6.59
N GLY A 295 -0.74 -8.93 7.53
CA GLY A 295 -0.05 -10.19 7.29
C GLY A 295 1.36 -10.06 6.73
N TYR A 296 1.86 -11.15 6.14
CA TYR A 296 3.20 -11.26 5.57
C TYR A 296 3.46 -10.22 4.46
N LYS A 297 2.45 -9.91 3.66
CA LYS A 297 2.57 -8.91 2.57
C LYS A 297 2.97 -7.53 3.11
N THR A 298 2.33 -7.07 4.19
CA THR A 298 2.69 -5.80 4.84
C THR A 298 4.06 -5.90 5.51
N TYR A 299 4.33 -6.97 6.25
CA TYR A 299 5.61 -7.18 6.93
C TYR A 299 6.78 -7.20 5.96
N SER A 300 6.75 -8.05 4.93
CA SER A 300 7.83 -8.21 3.98
C SER A 300 8.12 -6.93 3.19
N THR A 301 7.07 -6.17 2.84
CA THR A 301 7.23 -4.88 2.17
C THR A 301 7.86 -3.82 3.09
N ALA A 302 7.44 -3.77 4.35
CA ALA A 302 7.89 -2.77 5.30
C ALA A 302 9.30 -3.03 5.85
N THR A 303 9.76 -4.30 5.85
CA THR A 303 11.09 -4.72 6.35
C THR A 303 12.09 -5.02 5.24
N ALA A 304 11.67 -4.93 3.98
CA ALA A 304 12.58 -5.11 2.86
C ALA A 304 13.73 -4.08 2.94
N PRO A 305 14.98 -4.50 2.71
CA PRO A 305 16.10 -3.58 2.66
C PRO A 305 15.89 -2.54 1.56
N LEU A 306 16.13 -1.28 1.90
CA LEU A 306 16.13 -0.22 0.89
C LEU A 306 17.21 -0.51 -0.14
N PRO A 307 16.93 -0.34 -1.45
CA PRO A 307 17.95 -0.46 -2.45
C PRO A 307 19.07 0.53 -2.15
N SER A 308 20.31 0.03 -1.99
CA SER A 308 21.47 0.87 -1.75
C SER A 308 21.62 1.87 -2.89
N PRO A 309 21.85 3.18 -2.62
CA PRO A 309 22.18 4.12 -3.67
C PRO A 309 23.47 3.67 -4.34
N SER A 310 23.39 3.17 -5.59
CA SER A 310 24.58 2.85 -6.37
C SER A 310 25.32 4.15 -6.68
N ALA A 311 26.65 4.17 -6.46
CA ALA A 311 27.51 5.29 -6.81
C ALA A 311 27.25 5.77 -8.26
N PRO A 312 27.34 7.10 -8.54
CA PRO A 312 27.09 7.64 -9.86
C PRO A 312 28.08 7.00 -10.86
N ALA A 313 27.53 6.32 -11.87
CA ALA A 313 28.34 5.85 -12.99
C ALA A 313 28.89 7.08 -13.73
N GLY A 314 30.21 7.18 -13.80
CA GLY A 314 30.91 8.25 -14.47
C GLY A 314 30.41 8.44 -15.92
N GLY A 315 30.40 9.71 -16.35
CA GLY A 315 29.92 10.12 -17.65
C GLY A 315 30.62 9.38 -18.79
N GLY A 316 29.81 8.78 -19.64
CA GLY A 316 30.23 8.22 -20.92
C GLY A 316 29.59 9.04 -22.03
N SER A 317 30.41 9.59 -22.90
CA SER A 317 30.09 10.46 -24.01
C SER A 317 29.07 9.82 -24.97
N SER A 318 28.19 10.65 -25.47
CA SER A 318 27.33 10.39 -26.61
C SER A 318 28.18 10.09 -27.87
N SER A 319 28.08 8.90 -28.43
CA SER A 319 28.40 8.66 -29.82
C SER A 319 27.16 8.16 -30.53
N SER A 320 26.73 8.96 -31.50
CA SER A 320 25.75 8.62 -32.51
C SER A 320 26.21 7.40 -33.31
N VAL A 321 25.35 6.40 -33.40
CA VAL A 321 25.55 5.29 -34.35
C VAL A 321 24.41 5.30 -35.34
N GLU A 322 24.77 5.53 -36.61
CA GLU A 322 23.92 5.46 -37.79
C GLU A 322 23.36 4.04 -38.00
N ALA A 323 22.19 4.01 -38.57
CA ALA A 323 21.51 2.77 -38.98
C ALA A 323 22.25 2.16 -40.18
N ALA A 324 22.74 0.93 -40.02
CA ALA A 324 23.12 0.08 -41.13
C ALA A 324 22.06 -1.02 -41.30
N THR A 325 21.44 -1.02 -42.46
CA THR A 325 20.63 -2.12 -42.96
C THR A 325 21.53 -3.17 -43.55
N ASP A 326 21.51 -4.38 -43.00
CA ASP A 326 22.03 -5.53 -43.71
C ASP A 326 21.02 -6.68 -43.72
N ASP A 327 20.70 -7.07 -44.94
CA ASP A 327 19.93 -8.24 -45.29
C ASP A 327 20.67 -9.54 -44.87
N VAL A 328 19.96 -10.43 -44.21
CA VAL A 328 20.35 -11.82 -44.03
C VAL A 328 19.19 -12.75 -44.35
N PRO A 329 19.44 -13.83 -45.13
CA PRO A 329 18.38 -14.61 -45.76
C PRO A 329 17.64 -15.52 -44.77
N ALA A 330 16.36 -15.69 -45.03
CA ALA A 330 15.53 -16.69 -44.42
C ALA A 330 15.98 -18.10 -44.82
N ASP A 331 16.31 -18.92 -43.85
CA ASP A 331 15.90 -20.31 -43.80
C ASP A 331 16.39 -20.98 -42.48
N ALA A 332 15.51 -21.21 -41.55
CA ALA A 332 15.52 -22.32 -40.61
C ALA A 332 14.12 -22.42 -39.95
N SER A 333 13.36 -23.39 -40.35
CA SER A 333 12.09 -23.78 -39.79
C SER A 333 12.21 -24.12 -38.29
N VAL A 334 11.96 -23.12 -37.43
CA VAL A 334 11.70 -23.32 -36.01
C VAL A 334 10.22 -23.59 -35.86
N SER A 335 9.85 -24.83 -35.58
CA SER A 335 8.50 -25.20 -35.20
C SER A 335 8.02 -24.28 -34.07
N LYS A 336 6.96 -23.49 -34.30
CA LYS A 336 6.26 -22.72 -33.28
C LYS A 336 5.77 -23.72 -32.21
N LYS A 337 6.51 -23.86 -31.12
CA LYS A 337 6.02 -24.56 -29.92
C LYS A 337 4.85 -23.73 -29.38
N GLU A 338 3.70 -24.36 -29.28
CA GLU A 338 2.51 -23.75 -28.71
C GLU A 338 2.77 -23.34 -27.25
N THR A 339 2.59 -22.06 -26.95
CA THR A 339 2.70 -21.53 -25.58
C THR A 339 1.34 -21.60 -24.92
N LEU A 340 1.21 -22.36 -23.84
CA LEU A 340 -0.02 -22.43 -23.06
C LEU A 340 -0.25 -21.12 -22.32
N LYS A 341 -1.37 -20.44 -22.61
CA LYS A 341 -1.71 -19.14 -22.01
C LYS A 341 -2.70 -19.31 -20.86
N ILE A 342 -2.39 -18.72 -19.71
CA ILE A 342 -3.19 -18.79 -18.49
C ILE A 342 -3.47 -17.38 -17.96
N ASN A 343 -4.73 -17.12 -17.67
CA ASN A 343 -5.15 -15.91 -16.97
C ASN A 343 -5.38 -16.24 -15.48
N ALA A 344 -4.50 -15.70 -14.62
CA ALA A 344 -4.58 -15.79 -13.16
C ALA A 344 -4.88 -14.41 -12.52
N CYS A 345 -5.41 -13.45 -13.31
CA CYS A 345 -5.82 -12.15 -12.79
C CYS A 345 -6.91 -12.31 -11.73
N GLY A 346 -6.85 -11.48 -10.67
CA GLY A 346 -7.78 -11.56 -9.54
C GLY A 346 -7.46 -12.63 -8.51
N LEU A 347 -6.58 -13.60 -8.82
CA LEU A 347 -6.11 -14.54 -7.82
C LEU A 347 -5.04 -13.87 -6.96
N GLN A 348 -5.16 -14.05 -5.65
CA GLN A 348 -4.11 -13.68 -4.68
C GLN A 348 -3.16 -14.86 -4.47
N CYS A 349 -1.90 -14.58 -4.08
CA CYS A 349 -0.94 -15.63 -3.72
C CYS A 349 -1.54 -16.58 -2.67
N PRO A 350 -1.46 -17.92 -2.87
CA PRO A 350 -0.62 -18.65 -3.83
C PRO A 350 -1.32 -18.97 -5.17
N GLY A 351 -2.55 -18.47 -5.40
CA GLY A 351 -3.37 -18.82 -6.55
C GLY A 351 -2.61 -18.80 -7.89
N PRO A 352 -1.95 -17.72 -8.28
CA PRO A 352 -1.20 -17.65 -9.54
C PRO A 352 -0.09 -18.71 -9.64
N ILE A 353 0.69 -18.93 -8.59
CA ILE A 353 1.78 -19.94 -8.58
C ILE A 353 1.23 -21.36 -8.67
N MET A 354 0.09 -21.63 -8.05
CA MET A 354 -0.57 -22.93 -8.18
C MET A 354 -1.07 -23.19 -9.61
N GLN A 355 -1.52 -22.16 -10.31
CA GLN A 355 -1.87 -22.27 -11.73
C GLN A 355 -0.63 -22.53 -12.60
N VAL A 356 0.51 -21.85 -12.30
CA VAL A 356 1.80 -22.14 -12.94
C VAL A 356 2.15 -23.62 -12.75
N LYS A 357 2.17 -24.11 -11.50
CA LYS A 357 2.51 -25.49 -11.18
C LYS A 357 1.63 -26.48 -11.95
N LYS A 358 0.30 -26.32 -11.90
CA LYS A 358 -0.66 -27.18 -12.59
C LYS A 358 -0.42 -27.21 -14.10
N ALA A 359 -0.16 -26.05 -14.70
CA ALA A 359 0.15 -25.94 -16.12
C ALA A 359 1.49 -26.61 -16.47
N MET A 360 2.52 -26.36 -15.65
CA MET A 360 3.83 -26.98 -15.83
C MET A 360 3.79 -28.50 -15.68
N ASP A 361 2.93 -29.02 -14.81
CA ASP A 361 2.74 -30.48 -14.67
C ASP A 361 2.09 -31.08 -15.92
N SER A 362 1.30 -30.31 -16.68
CA SER A 362 0.58 -30.77 -17.88
C SER A 362 1.34 -30.66 -19.21
N ILE A 363 2.48 -29.97 -19.24
CA ILE A 363 3.29 -29.77 -20.45
C ILE A 363 4.57 -30.61 -20.45
N ALA A 364 5.18 -30.80 -21.62
CA ALA A 364 6.45 -31.50 -21.76
C ALA A 364 7.67 -30.59 -21.49
N VAL A 365 8.84 -31.20 -21.17
CA VAL A 365 10.11 -30.46 -21.00
C VAL A 365 10.45 -29.68 -22.27
N GLY A 366 10.77 -28.40 -22.10
CA GLY A 366 11.06 -27.45 -23.16
C GLY A 366 9.81 -26.77 -23.77
N GLU A 367 8.60 -27.08 -23.31
CA GLU A 367 7.40 -26.31 -23.63
C GLU A 367 7.24 -25.11 -22.68
N ARG A 368 6.38 -24.13 -23.08
CA ARG A 368 6.27 -22.84 -22.40
C ARG A 368 4.87 -22.58 -21.90
N VAL A 369 4.79 -21.92 -20.75
CA VAL A 369 3.56 -21.38 -20.18
C VAL A 369 3.72 -19.86 -20.08
N GLU A 370 2.76 -19.12 -20.61
CA GLU A 370 2.58 -17.70 -20.39
C GLU A 370 1.46 -17.50 -19.38
N ILE A 371 1.74 -16.87 -18.26
CA ILE A 371 0.74 -16.61 -17.23
C ILE A 371 0.69 -15.13 -16.91
N VAL A 372 -0.54 -14.60 -16.82
CA VAL A 372 -0.83 -13.22 -16.45
C VAL A 372 -1.49 -13.20 -15.10
N ALA A 373 -0.98 -12.41 -14.15
CA ALA A 373 -1.56 -12.24 -12.83
C ALA A 373 -1.57 -10.76 -12.43
N THR A 374 -2.43 -10.39 -11.49
CA THR A 374 -2.52 -9.04 -10.93
C THR A 374 -1.93 -8.93 -9.52
N ASP A 375 -1.41 -10.02 -8.98
CA ASP A 375 -0.71 -10.02 -7.69
C ASP A 375 0.72 -9.51 -7.85
N ALA A 376 1.08 -8.41 -7.19
CA ALA A 376 2.41 -7.81 -7.25
C ALA A 376 3.53 -8.73 -6.73
N GLY A 377 3.20 -9.72 -5.89
CA GLY A 377 4.13 -10.75 -5.43
C GLY A 377 4.44 -11.81 -6.49
N PHE A 378 3.49 -12.05 -7.41
CA PHE A 378 3.55 -13.17 -8.35
C PHE A 378 4.84 -13.21 -9.18
N ALA A 379 5.26 -12.09 -9.72
CA ALA A 379 6.43 -12.07 -10.60
C ALA A 379 7.75 -12.40 -9.85
N ARG A 380 7.82 -12.11 -8.56
CA ARG A 380 8.94 -12.51 -7.69
C ARG A 380 8.82 -13.97 -7.29
N ASP A 381 7.62 -14.39 -6.92
CA ASP A 381 7.34 -15.75 -6.50
C ASP A 381 7.55 -16.74 -7.67
N ALA A 382 7.18 -16.36 -8.90
CA ALA A 382 7.44 -17.13 -10.11
C ALA A 382 8.95 -17.28 -10.40
N SER A 383 9.75 -16.21 -10.16
CA SER A 383 11.22 -16.29 -10.28
C SER A 383 11.80 -17.25 -9.25
N ALA A 384 11.45 -17.11 -7.98
CA ALA A 384 11.92 -18.00 -6.91
C ALA A 384 11.48 -19.46 -7.13
N TRP A 385 10.26 -19.64 -7.64
CA TRP A 385 9.74 -20.97 -7.98
C TRP A 385 10.54 -21.61 -9.13
N CYS A 386 10.87 -20.86 -10.18
CA CYS A 386 11.74 -21.33 -11.27
C CYS A 386 13.12 -21.77 -10.76
N ASP A 387 13.73 -20.96 -9.89
CA ASP A 387 15.05 -21.24 -9.30
C ASP A 387 15.05 -22.52 -8.46
N THR A 388 13.95 -22.80 -7.74
CA THR A 388 13.81 -24.00 -6.88
C THR A 388 13.39 -25.25 -7.63
N THR A 389 12.67 -25.12 -8.75
CA THR A 389 12.10 -26.27 -9.48
C THR A 389 12.88 -26.64 -10.74
N GLY A 390 13.96 -25.89 -11.07
CA GLY A 390 14.77 -26.13 -12.26
C GLY A 390 14.08 -25.72 -13.57
N ASN A 391 12.95 -24.98 -13.48
CA ASN A 391 12.32 -24.39 -14.64
C ASN A 391 13.01 -23.08 -15.02
N LYS A 392 12.86 -22.66 -16.28
CA LYS A 392 13.56 -21.47 -16.79
C LYS A 392 12.57 -20.32 -16.99
N LEU A 393 12.80 -19.20 -16.29
CA LEU A 393 12.10 -17.96 -16.55
C LEU A 393 12.61 -17.35 -17.86
N ILE A 394 11.76 -17.22 -18.88
CA ILE A 394 12.11 -16.72 -20.22
C ILE A 394 11.85 -15.23 -20.32
N GLU A 395 10.63 -14.80 -19.93
CA GLU A 395 10.23 -13.40 -20.01
C GLU A 395 9.46 -13.02 -18.76
N LYS A 396 9.58 -11.73 -18.42
CA LYS A 396 8.85 -11.10 -17.34
C LYS A 396 8.46 -9.70 -17.78
N HIS A 397 7.16 -9.44 -17.79
CA HIS A 397 6.61 -8.17 -18.21
C HIS A 397 5.69 -7.61 -17.14
N ASP A 398 5.75 -6.29 -16.91
CA ASP A 398 4.87 -5.57 -15.99
C ASP A 398 4.22 -4.42 -16.77
N GLU A 399 2.92 -4.47 -16.90
CA GLU A 399 2.14 -3.42 -17.53
C GLU A 399 0.89 -3.13 -16.69
N LYS A 400 0.83 -1.91 -16.15
CA LYS A 400 -0.34 -1.41 -15.37
C LYS A 400 -0.82 -2.35 -14.25
N GLY A 401 0.12 -2.98 -13.53
CA GLY A 401 -0.20 -3.90 -12.45
C GLY A 401 -0.63 -5.31 -12.91
N ARG A 402 -0.42 -5.62 -14.19
CA ARG A 402 -0.49 -6.96 -14.74
C ARG A 402 0.93 -7.49 -14.91
N TYR A 403 1.18 -8.63 -14.31
CA TYR A 403 2.47 -9.30 -14.33
C TYR A 403 2.37 -10.51 -15.25
N THR A 404 2.98 -10.41 -16.43
CA THR A 404 3.08 -11.52 -17.38
C THR A 404 4.42 -12.20 -17.20
N VAL A 405 4.39 -13.51 -17.05
CA VAL A 405 5.59 -14.34 -16.88
C VAL A 405 5.53 -15.48 -17.88
N VAL A 406 6.61 -15.69 -18.63
CA VAL A 406 6.78 -16.83 -19.52
C VAL A 406 7.82 -17.78 -18.93
N ILE A 407 7.40 -19.01 -18.66
CA ILE A 407 8.21 -20.04 -18.04
C ILE A 407 8.35 -21.23 -18.99
N GLU A 408 9.57 -21.71 -19.21
CA GLU A 408 9.87 -22.91 -19.96
C GLU A 408 10.13 -24.07 -18.98
N LYS A 409 9.51 -25.22 -19.22
CA LYS A 409 9.69 -26.41 -18.39
C LYS A 409 11.10 -26.96 -18.53
N GLY A 410 11.85 -26.94 -17.42
CA GLY A 410 13.18 -27.50 -17.32
C GLY A 410 13.18 -29.02 -17.09
N ALA A 411 14.29 -29.68 -17.34
CA ALA A 411 14.51 -31.04 -16.88
C ALA A 411 14.68 -31.04 -15.34
N PRO A 412 14.26 -32.10 -14.62
CA PRO A 412 14.42 -32.16 -13.17
C PRO A 412 15.92 -32.04 -12.80
N ALA A 413 16.21 -31.03 -11.98
CA ALA A 413 17.57 -30.62 -11.65
C ALA A 413 18.25 -31.65 -10.74
N CYS A 414 19.43 -32.14 -11.18
CA CYS A 414 20.49 -32.57 -10.30
C CYS A 414 21.23 -31.33 -9.81
N THR A 415 21.36 -31.18 -8.50
CA THR A 415 21.97 -30.04 -7.81
C THR A 415 23.41 -29.77 -8.25
N SER A 416 23.66 -28.58 -8.78
CA SER A 416 24.98 -27.94 -8.71
C SER A 416 24.85 -26.43 -8.91
N ALA A 417 25.42 -25.68 -7.99
CA ALA A 417 25.40 -24.22 -7.95
C ALA A 417 26.32 -23.62 -9.02
N SER A 418 25.86 -22.66 -9.80
CA SER A 418 26.74 -21.65 -10.43
C SER A 418 25.94 -20.48 -11.05
N ASN A 419 26.33 -19.30 -10.63
CA ASN A 419 26.36 -17.97 -11.27
C ASN A 419 25.19 -17.49 -12.15
N VAL A 420 24.44 -16.53 -11.59
CA VAL A 420 23.49 -15.68 -12.31
C VAL A 420 24.20 -14.40 -12.76
N SER A 421 24.30 -14.18 -14.07
CA SER A 421 24.68 -12.88 -14.64
C SER A 421 23.42 -12.02 -14.83
N ALA A 422 23.42 -10.83 -14.22
CA ALA A 422 22.31 -9.91 -14.25
C ALA A 422 22.14 -9.19 -15.59
N ALA A 423 20.96 -9.26 -16.18
CA ALA A 423 20.55 -8.40 -17.30
C ALA A 423 20.26 -6.97 -16.79
N ARG A 424 20.86 -5.97 -17.45
CA ARG A 424 20.71 -4.55 -17.10
C ARG A 424 19.36 -4.02 -17.58
N GLY A 425 18.41 -3.82 -16.66
CA GLY A 425 17.15 -3.11 -16.91
C GLY A 425 17.28 -1.59 -16.75
N ARG A 426 16.43 -0.82 -17.45
CA ARG A 426 16.33 0.65 -17.33
C ARG A 426 15.88 1.04 -15.92
N GLY A 427 16.59 1.99 -15.27
CA GLY A 427 16.26 2.47 -13.93
C GLY A 427 14.98 3.32 -13.91
N LYS A 428 14.27 3.29 -12.78
CA LYS A 428 13.11 4.16 -12.48
C LYS A 428 13.47 5.18 -11.40
N THR A 429 12.97 6.41 -11.54
CA THR A 429 13.20 7.49 -10.60
C THR A 429 11.89 7.83 -9.91
N LEU A 430 11.90 7.84 -8.58
CA LEU A 430 10.79 8.25 -7.73
C LEU A 430 11.14 9.58 -7.09
N ILE A 431 10.21 10.54 -7.12
CA ILE A 431 10.41 11.85 -6.49
C ILE A 431 9.50 11.94 -5.27
N LEU A 432 10.11 12.06 -4.08
CA LEU A 432 9.40 12.24 -2.82
C LEU A 432 9.31 13.73 -2.49
N PHE A 433 8.10 14.28 -2.51
CA PHE A 433 7.83 15.70 -2.24
C PHE A 433 7.51 16.00 -0.76
N SER A 434 7.73 15.08 0.15
CA SER A 434 7.39 15.26 1.56
C SER A 434 8.30 14.41 2.45
N ASP A 435 8.66 14.96 3.59
CA ASP A 435 9.32 14.27 4.70
C ASP A 435 8.33 13.55 5.63
N ASP A 436 7.04 13.58 5.31
CA ASP A 436 6.01 12.84 6.02
C ASP A 436 6.23 11.33 5.84
N LEU A 437 6.36 10.60 6.95
CA LEU A 437 6.68 9.17 6.94
C LEU A 437 5.67 8.34 6.16
N ASP A 438 4.40 8.74 6.16
CA ASP A 438 3.35 8.02 5.44
C ASP A 438 3.49 8.18 3.92
N LYS A 439 3.90 9.34 3.46
CA LYS A 439 4.22 9.59 2.04
C LYS A 439 5.56 8.97 1.66
N ALA A 440 6.53 8.99 2.56
CA ALA A 440 7.78 8.26 2.40
C ALA A 440 7.53 6.75 2.34
N LEU A 441 6.67 6.19 3.18
CA LEU A 441 6.31 4.77 3.17
C LEU A 441 5.66 4.36 1.85
N ALA A 442 4.72 5.17 1.32
CA ALA A 442 4.14 4.96 0.01
C ALA A 442 5.21 4.96 -1.09
N THR A 443 6.15 5.91 -1.05
CA THR A 443 7.27 5.99 -1.99
C THR A 443 8.19 4.77 -1.87
N PHE A 444 8.47 4.28 -0.68
CA PHE A 444 9.29 3.09 -0.45
C PHE A 444 8.58 1.79 -0.85
N VAL A 445 7.27 1.68 -0.65
CA VAL A 445 6.47 0.55 -1.16
C VAL A 445 6.56 0.50 -2.68
N LEU A 446 6.46 1.65 -3.35
CA LEU A 446 6.59 1.77 -4.80
C LEU A 446 8.01 1.46 -5.28
N ALA A 447 9.03 1.97 -4.56
CA ALA A 447 10.43 1.70 -4.86
C ALA A 447 10.75 0.20 -4.74
N ASN A 448 10.28 -0.45 -3.68
CA ASN A 448 10.45 -1.88 -3.49
C ASN A 448 9.71 -2.69 -4.54
N GLY A 449 8.48 -2.31 -4.91
CA GLY A 449 7.75 -2.93 -6.02
C GLY A 449 8.52 -2.82 -7.35
N ALA A 450 9.05 -1.64 -7.67
CA ALA A 450 9.84 -1.43 -8.87
C ALA A 450 11.21 -2.14 -8.81
N ALA A 451 11.89 -2.16 -7.65
CA ALA A 451 13.15 -2.88 -7.45
C ALA A 451 12.96 -4.40 -7.52
N ALA A 452 11.84 -4.93 -7.01
CA ALA A 452 11.48 -6.35 -7.11
C ALA A 452 11.29 -6.81 -8.57
N THR A 453 11.04 -5.88 -9.51
CA THR A 453 11.04 -6.15 -10.95
C THR A 453 12.45 -6.13 -11.58
N GLY A 454 13.52 -6.08 -10.78
CA GLY A 454 14.92 -6.02 -11.26
C GLY A 454 15.31 -4.66 -11.85
N GLN A 455 14.52 -3.61 -11.64
CA GLN A 455 14.79 -2.28 -12.15
C GLN A 455 15.57 -1.42 -11.15
N LYS A 456 16.54 -0.65 -11.63
CA LYS A 456 17.23 0.33 -10.81
C LYS A 456 16.24 1.44 -10.43
N VAL A 457 16.03 1.66 -9.14
CA VAL A 457 15.16 2.71 -8.62
C VAL A 457 15.99 3.78 -7.95
N THR A 458 15.74 5.02 -8.30
CA THR A 458 16.34 6.20 -7.66
C THR A 458 15.22 6.99 -7.00
N ILE A 459 15.35 7.29 -5.70
CA ILE A 459 14.40 8.13 -4.97
C ILE A 459 15.03 9.50 -4.78
N PHE A 460 14.38 10.53 -5.29
CA PHE A 460 14.69 11.92 -4.96
C PHE A 460 13.72 12.42 -3.89
N SER A 461 14.25 12.76 -2.72
CA SER A 461 13.49 13.52 -1.72
C SER A 461 13.65 15.00 -2.04
N VAL A 462 12.57 15.64 -2.48
CA VAL A 462 12.56 17.09 -2.75
C VAL A 462 12.10 17.80 -1.50
N SER A 463 13.03 18.41 -0.79
CA SER A 463 12.72 19.49 0.12
C SER A 463 12.61 20.77 -0.71
N TYR A 464 11.45 21.41 -0.71
CA TYR A 464 11.15 22.61 -1.53
C TYR A 464 11.96 23.87 -1.18
N THR A 465 13.13 23.71 -0.61
CA THR A 465 13.97 24.87 -0.24
C THR A 465 14.78 25.45 -1.40
N HIS A 466 14.75 24.89 -2.62
CA HIS A 466 15.60 25.32 -3.73
C HIS A 466 14.95 25.28 -5.13
N LEU A 467 13.69 25.73 -5.26
CA LEU A 467 13.20 26.20 -6.56
C LEU A 467 12.93 27.71 -6.44
N ARG A 468 13.97 28.49 -6.71
CA ARG A 468 13.84 29.87 -7.15
C ARG A 468 13.71 29.93 -8.65
#